data_4d29ca4e903c391e91f5163a6ab9520f
#
_entry.id   4d29ca4e903c391e91f5163a6ab9520f
#
_cell.length_a   1.000
_cell.length_b   1.000
_cell.length_c   1.000
_cell.angle_alpha   90.00
_cell.angle_beta   90.00
_cell.angle_gamma   90.00
#
_symmetry.space_group_name_H-M   'P 1'
#
loop_
_entity.id
_entity.type
_entity.pdbx_description
1 polymer ?
#
loop_
_entity_poly.entity_id
_entity_poly.type
_entity_poly.pdbx_seq_one_letter_code
_entity_poly.pdbx_strand_id
1 'polypeptide(L)'
;MKLDQFLYNLQFDTEKVRPPDWEVDWEDAPLSYKLYRDLPVFPFSSDVPLTLETCEASSPPDFNGIGHFLWYVFGLTQVSQFMNESEKVEYMQTFRRFAPSGGALYPNELYVYLKIVDLPVGVYHYDVAHHRLALLREGNFDDYLDQALGNRCDMSASFGTVFVSTMFWKNFYKYNDFSYRLQGLDAGVLIGQLLEVAKRFGFSTGVAFQFLDRAINHLIGLSEQEESAYAIIPLYAGPSNECTFGSEAGQTFTATELCEELPAISCQHYVRSKRIKKYPMLLSMNEASMIDSTQSFRRIMKKEEMNGKEKEVHLPPVERLPYDLAAVCRKRFSPEMDFSLSKVSQVQLATLLKEATDSYSYTNDLDGERENSNDLVTIYACLHQVEGISDGAYYYDRSAHSLRQVELGDFRVPLQYALSLDNVNLQQVPLCLHVAGNKDYLKNELGYRGYRIQQMAAGMLVQRLLLAATALGMGGHPLLGFDVNVCDDIYRMGSLGKTSLIQIPIGPYRGRPWLKGSLHS
;
A
#
# COMPACT_ATOMS: atom_id res chain seq x y z
N MET A 1 17.81 -10.61 -18.82
CA MET A 1 17.47 -11.42 -17.61
C MET A 1 16.08 -12.00 -17.83
N LYS A 2 15.80 -13.24 -17.36
CA LYS A 2 14.42 -13.81 -17.40
C LYS A 2 13.59 -13.20 -16.27
N LEU A 3 12.26 -13.10 -16.44
CA LEU A 3 11.37 -12.49 -15.45
C LEU A 3 11.40 -13.18 -14.08
N ASP A 4 11.46 -14.51 -14.05
CA ASP A 4 11.59 -15.26 -12.79
C ASP A 4 12.90 -14.95 -12.07
N GLN A 5 14.01 -14.84 -12.81
CA GLN A 5 15.29 -14.47 -12.21
C GLN A 5 15.27 -13.02 -11.71
N PHE A 6 14.54 -12.14 -12.38
CA PHE A 6 14.35 -10.77 -11.94
C PHE A 6 13.62 -10.72 -10.60
N LEU A 7 12.48 -11.41 -10.47
CA LEU A 7 11.73 -11.46 -9.20
C LEU A 7 12.54 -12.14 -8.09
N TYR A 8 13.28 -13.19 -8.41
CA TYR A 8 14.18 -13.83 -7.44
C TYR A 8 15.24 -12.83 -6.93
N ASN A 9 15.86 -12.10 -7.83
CA ASN A 9 16.90 -11.13 -7.46
C ASN A 9 16.32 -9.96 -6.65
N LEU A 10 15.10 -9.48 -6.99
CA LEU A 10 14.42 -8.44 -6.20
C LEU A 10 14.17 -8.86 -4.74
N GLN A 11 14.06 -10.15 -4.48
CA GLN A 11 13.75 -10.70 -3.17
C GLN A 11 15.02 -11.15 -2.42
N PHE A 12 15.91 -11.89 -3.07
CA PHE A 12 17.00 -12.65 -2.42
C PHE A 12 18.41 -12.18 -2.79
N ASP A 13 18.57 -11.38 -3.86
CA ASP A 13 19.88 -10.93 -4.34
C ASP A 13 19.77 -9.53 -4.94
N THR A 14 19.47 -8.57 -4.07
CA THR A 14 19.15 -7.18 -4.49
C THR A 14 20.33 -6.46 -5.14
N GLU A 15 21.56 -6.91 -4.93
CA GLU A 15 22.74 -6.34 -5.60
C GLU A 15 22.72 -6.57 -7.11
N LYS A 16 22.17 -7.70 -7.57
CA LYS A 16 22.05 -8.02 -9.01
C LYS A 16 21.04 -7.18 -9.77
N VAL A 17 20.15 -6.49 -9.07
CA VAL A 17 19.18 -5.55 -9.66
C VAL A 17 19.60 -4.09 -9.48
N ARG A 18 20.76 -3.85 -8.86
CA ARG A 18 21.35 -2.51 -8.76
C ARG A 18 22.58 -2.43 -9.66
N PRO A 19 22.56 -1.60 -10.72
CA PRO A 19 23.77 -1.36 -11.50
C PRO A 19 24.87 -0.78 -10.59
N PRO A 20 26.12 -1.31 -10.66
CA PRO A 20 27.19 -0.86 -9.76
C PRO A 20 27.53 0.62 -9.90
N ASP A 21 27.33 1.19 -11.09
CA ASP A 21 27.62 2.60 -11.39
C ASP A 21 26.36 3.48 -11.34
N TRP A 22 25.31 3.05 -10.63
CA TRP A 22 24.09 3.85 -10.53
C TRP A 22 24.25 4.96 -9.50
N GLU A 23 24.42 6.17 -9.99
CA GLU A 23 24.34 7.39 -9.21
C GLU A 23 22.96 8.04 -9.36
N VAL A 24 22.42 8.50 -8.24
CA VAL A 24 21.11 9.18 -8.20
C VAL A 24 21.29 10.62 -8.62
N ASP A 25 20.62 11.01 -9.70
CA ASP A 25 20.60 12.38 -10.18
C ASP A 25 19.53 13.21 -9.44
N TRP A 26 19.92 13.76 -8.30
CA TRP A 26 18.99 14.53 -7.45
C TRP A 26 18.54 15.84 -8.08
N GLU A 27 19.36 16.47 -8.93
CA GLU A 27 19.01 17.70 -9.62
C GLU A 27 17.90 17.49 -10.65
N ASP A 28 17.89 16.32 -11.30
CA ASP A 28 16.90 15.90 -12.30
C ASP A 28 15.79 14.98 -11.71
N ALA A 29 15.66 14.95 -10.40
CA ALA A 29 14.64 14.16 -9.73
C ALA A 29 13.22 14.51 -10.23
N PRO A 30 12.31 13.54 -10.42
CA PRO A 30 10.92 13.81 -10.77
C PRO A 30 10.19 14.54 -9.65
N LEU A 31 9.06 15.16 -9.97
CA LEU A 31 8.13 15.62 -8.94
C LEU A 31 7.52 14.43 -8.21
N SER A 32 7.25 14.60 -6.92
CA SER A 32 6.53 13.58 -6.11
C SER A 32 5.01 13.57 -6.36
N TYR A 33 4.53 14.33 -7.33
CA TYR A 33 3.13 14.46 -7.75
C TYR A 33 3.04 14.72 -9.26
N LYS A 34 1.92 14.35 -9.87
CA LYS A 34 1.65 14.56 -11.30
C LYS A 34 0.83 15.85 -11.50
N LEU A 35 1.16 16.63 -12.48
CA LEU A 35 0.47 17.88 -12.84
C LEU A 35 0.03 17.80 -14.30
N TYR A 36 -1.27 17.66 -14.52
CA TYR A 36 -1.84 17.79 -15.87
C TYR A 36 -1.92 19.25 -16.31
N ARG A 37 -1.86 19.48 -17.62
CA ARG A 37 -1.96 20.80 -18.25
C ARG A 37 -3.26 20.93 -19.02
N ASP A 38 -3.77 22.14 -19.07
CA ASP A 38 -4.86 22.56 -19.96
C ASP A 38 -6.15 21.73 -19.83
N LEU A 39 -6.42 21.15 -18.63
CA LEU A 39 -7.63 20.43 -18.32
C LEU A 39 -8.59 21.27 -17.47
N PRO A 40 -9.92 21.06 -17.58
CA PRO A 40 -10.88 21.62 -16.63
C PRO A 40 -10.56 21.17 -15.22
N VAL A 41 -10.54 22.11 -14.27
CA VAL A 41 -10.19 21.82 -12.87
C VAL A 41 -11.28 22.27 -11.91
N PHE A 42 -11.46 21.52 -10.83
CA PHE A 42 -12.47 21.73 -9.79
C PHE A 42 -11.73 21.80 -8.44
N PRO A 43 -11.49 23.00 -7.89
CA PRO A 43 -10.78 23.16 -6.64
C PRO A 43 -11.64 22.76 -5.45
N PHE A 44 -11.06 22.01 -4.51
CA PHE A 44 -11.68 21.72 -3.23
C PHE A 44 -11.49 22.86 -2.22
N SER A 45 -12.29 22.84 -1.16
CA SER A 45 -12.06 23.73 0.00
C SER A 45 -10.75 23.35 0.69
N SER A 46 -10.02 24.36 1.17
CA SER A 46 -8.86 24.17 2.05
C SER A 46 -9.24 23.84 3.49
N ASP A 47 -10.51 24.02 3.87
CA ASP A 47 -11.02 23.72 5.20
C ASP A 47 -11.25 22.22 5.37
N VAL A 48 -10.21 21.52 5.83
CA VAL A 48 -10.25 20.09 6.08
C VAL A 48 -10.51 19.81 7.55
N PRO A 49 -11.45 18.89 7.90
CA PRO A 49 -11.71 18.54 9.29
C PRO A 49 -10.46 18.08 10.04
N LEU A 50 -10.25 18.58 11.26
CA LEU A 50 -9.09 18.20 12.08
C LEU A 50 -9.29 16.91 12.87
N THR A 51 -10.54 16.42 12.95
CA THR A 51 -10.92 15.17 13.60
C THR A 51 -11.62 14.27 12.58
N LEU A 52 -11.38 12.99 12.67
CA LEU A 52 -11.97 11.99 11.79
C LEU A 52 -12.43 10.79 12.62
N GLU A 53 -13.60 10.94 13.20
CA GLU A 53 -14.33 9.88 13.89
C GLU A 53 -15.18 9.08 12.91
N THR A 54 -15.59 7.88 13.31
CA THR A 54 -16.43 7.04 12.45
C THR A 54 -17.79 7.68 12.25
N CYS A 55 -18.21 7.82 11.00
CA CYS A 55 -19.51 8.33 10.58
C CYS A 55 -20.26 7.22 9.84
N GLU A 56 -21.58 7.21 9.95
CA GLU A 56 -22.45 6.39 9.10
C GLU A 56 -22.91 7.23 7.92
N ALA A 57 -22.43 6.89 6.70
CA ALA A 57 -22.88 7.56 5.50
C ALA A 57 -24.18 6.92 5.02
N SER A 58 -25.28 7.67 5.04
CA SER A 58 -26.58 7.24 4.49
C SER A 58 -26.79 7.63 3.01
N SER A 59 -25.92 8.48 2.47
CA SER A 59 -26.00 9.01 1.10
C SER A 59 -24.58 9.26 0.55
N PRO A 60 -24.44 9.36 -0.80
CA PRO A 60 -23.17 9.81 -1.40
C PRO A 60 -22.71 11.14 -0.81
N PRO A 61 -21.40 11.35 -0.67
CA PRO A 61 -20.86 12.62 -0.20
C PRO A 61 -21.08 13.74 -1.22
N ASP A 62 -21.12 14.97 -0.74
CA ASP A 62 -21.02 16.14 -1.59
C ASP A 62 -19.58 16.35 -2.10
N PHE A 63 -19.37 17.37 -2.91
CA PHE A 63 -18.06 17.70 -3.47
C PHE A 63 -16.99 17.94 -2.38
N ASN A 64 -17.33 18.66 -1.32
CA ASN A 64 -16.40 18.90 -0.22
C ASN A 64 -16.06 17.62 0.55
N GLY A 65 -17.04 16.75 0.76
CA GLY A 65 -16.83 15.43 1.39
C GLY A 65 -15.84 14.57 0.60
N ILE A 66 -15.90 14.59 -0.74
CA ILE A 66 -14.90 13.94 -1.60
C ILE A 66 -13.53 14.59 -1.43
N GLY A 67 -13.45 15.92 -1.36
CA GLY A 67 -12.20 16.64 -1.12
C GLY A 67 -11.55 16.22 0.20
N HIS A 68 -12.33 16.18 1.28
CA HIS A 68 -11.85 15.73 2.60
C HIS A 68 -11.39 14.27 2.57
N PHE A 69 -12.16 13.39 1.93
CA PHE A 69 -11.81 11.98 1.75
C PHE A 69 -10.45 11.83 1.04
N LEU A 70 -10.30 12.44 -0.15
CA LEU A 70 -9.08 12.35 -0.94
C LEU A 70 -7.87 12.97 -0.25
N TRP A 71 -8.08 14.05 0.53
CA TRP A 71 -7.01 14.67 1.30
C TRP A 71 -6.47 13.72 2.40
N TYR A 72 -7.35 13.06 3.15
CA TYR A 72 -6.95 12.09 4.17
C TYR A 72 -6.33 10.83 3.56
N VAL A 73 -6.73 10.46 2.34
CA VAL A 73 -6.13 9.32 1.62
C VAL A 73 -4.73 9.67 1.13
N PHE A 74 -4.56 10.81 0.43
CA PHE A 74 -3.33 11.06 -0.34
C PHE A 74 -2.86 12.52 -0.35
N GLY A 75 -3.52 13.44 0.34
CA GLY A 75 -3.17 14.87 0.36
C GLY A 75 -1.75 15.15 0.82
N LEU A 76 -1.18 16.27 0.36
CA LEU A 76 0.11 16.78 0.85
C LEU A 76 -0.08 17.39 2.23
N THR A 77 0.60 16.86 3.23
CA THR A 77 0.41 17.25 4.63
C THR A 77 1.56 18.06 5.21
N GLN A 78 2.75 17.91 4.65
CA GLN A 78 3.94 18.56 5.17
C GLN A 78 4.96 18.77 4.05
N VAL A 79 5.64 19.93 4.10
CA VAL A 79 6.85 20.23 3.31
C VAL A 79 8.02 20.33 4.27
N SER A 80 9.10 19.64 3.97
CA SER A 80 10.37 19.78 4.70
C SER A 80 11.44 20.32 3.75
N GLN A 81 12.20 21.30 4.22
CA GLN A 81 13.36 21.83 3.49
C GLN A 81 14.62 21.52 4.28
N PHE A 82 15.62 20.99 3.60
CA PHE A 82 16.96 20.81 4.16
C PHE A 82 17.91 21.78 3.47
N MET A 83 18.77 22.40 4.26
CA MET A 83 19.93 23.14 3.75
C MET A 83 21.15 22.23 3.93
N ASN A 84 21.83 21.92 2.85
CA ASN A 84 23.11 21.23 2.92
C ASN A 84 24.22 22.31 3.03
N GLU A 85 24.95 22.34 4.15
CA GLU A 85 26.00 23.32 4.41
C GLU A 85 27.29 23.06 3.63
N SER A 86 27.42 21.94 2.92
CA SER A 86 28.59 21.61 2.13
C SER A 86 28.52 22.19 0.71
N GLU A 87 29.21 23.30 0.51
CA GLU A 87 29.72 23.89 -0.75
C GLU A 87 28.75 24.49 -1.79
N LYS A 88 27.48 24.20 -1.79
CA LYS A 88 26.43 24.97 -2.53
C LYS A 88 25.13 24.82 -1.78
N VAL A 89 24.45 25.93 -1.55
CA VAL A 89 23.13 25.95 -0.91
C VAL A 89 22.12 25.26 -1.85
N GLU A 90 22.02 23.96 -1.76
CA GLU A 90 20.97 23.18 -2.40
C GLU A 90 19.81 22.99 -1.44
N TYR A 91 18.68 23.58 -1.77
CA TYR A 91 17.44 23.36 -1.07
C TYR A 91 16.82 22.04 -1.56
N MET A 92 16.94 20.97 -0.77
CA MET A 92 16.14 19.77 -0.99
C MET A 92 14.77 19.96 -0.35
N GLN A 93 13.73 19.95 -1.15
CA GLN A 93 12.35 19.91 -0.71
C GLN A 93 11.83 18.47 -0.70
N THR A 94 11.29 18.03 0.43
CA THR A 94 10.57 16.75 0.52
C THR A 94 9.14 17.00 0.96
N PHE A 95 8.22 16.28 0.31
CA PHE A 95 6.80 16.35 0.62
C PHE A 95 6.40 15.11 1.40
N ARG A 96 5.52 15.27 2.39
CA ARG A 96 4.97 14.15 3.14
C ARG A 96 3.47 14.05 2.94
N ARG A 97 2.96 12.83 3.10
CA ARG A 97 1.55 12.48 3.15
C ARG A 97 1.29 11.69 4.43
N PHE A 98 0.03 11.43 4.75
CA PHE A 98 -0.31 10.62 5.92
C PHE A 98 0.19 9.17 5.77
N ALA A 99 -0.01 8.57 4.59
CA ALA A 99 0.58 7.29 4.26
C ALA A 99 2.09 7.44 4.01
N PRO A 100 2.97 6.56 4.54
CA PRO A 100 4.39 6.57 4.18
C PRO A 100 4.63 6.06 2.76
N SER A 101 5.81 6.36 2.22
CA SER A 101 6.31 5.80 0.96
C SER A 101 7.82 5.57 1.06
N GLY A 102 8.33 4.59 0.34
CA GLY A 102 9.75 4.29 0.27
C GLY A 102 10.57 5.51 -0.18
N GLY A 103 11.43 6.02 0.73
CA GLY A 103 12.22 7.23 0.50
C GLY A 103 11.42 8.52 0.32
N ALA A 104 10.14 8.54 0.70
CA ALA A 104 9.19 9.65 0.51
C ALA A 104 9.02 10.08 -0.96
N LEU A 105 9.06 9.13 -1.90
CA LEU A 105 9.02 9.39 -3.35
C LEU A 105 7.61 9.35 -3.94
N TYR A 106 6.69 8.64 -3.31
CA TYR A 106 5.27 8.58 -3.68
C TYR A 106 5.04 8.27 -5.16
N PRO A 107 5.39 7.06 -5.63
CA PRO A 107 5.24 6.69 -7.04
C PRO A 107 3.78 6.62 -7.49
N ASN A 108 2.86 6.45 -6.55
CA ASN A 108 1.45 6.29 -6.84
C ASN A 108 0.77 7.60 -7.18
N GLU A 109 -0.29 7.50 -8.01
CA GLU A 109 -1.25 8.56 -8.30
C GLU A 109 -2.67 8.06 -8.03
N LEU A 110 -3.61 8.97 -7.80
CA LEU A 110 -5.02 8.68 -7.64
C LEU A 110 -5.83 9.27 -8.78
N TYR A 111 -6.62 8.39 -9.41
CA TYR A 111 -7.67 8.78 -10.34
C TYR A 111 -9.01 8.38 -9.73
N VAL A 112 -10.05 9.13 -10.02
CA VAL A 112 -11.38 8.87 -9.50
C VAL A 112 -12.43 8.99 -10.61
N TYR A 113 -13.29 8.01 -10.72
CA TYR A 113 -14.54 8.11 -11.46
C TYR A 113 -15.63 8.53 -10.47
N LEU A 114 -16.35 9.60 -10.72
CA LEU A 114 -17.31 10.17 -9.78
C LEU A 114 -18.67 10.42 -10.44
N LYS A 115 -19.73 10.09 -9.69
CA LYS A 115 -21.15 10.30 -10.02
C LYS A 115 -21.82 11.03 -8.85
N ILE A 116 -21.42 12.27 -8.59
CA ILE A 116 -21.96 13.12 -7.54
C ILE A 116 -22.65 14.35 -8.15
N VAL A 117 -23.59 14.94 -7.42
CA VAL A 117 -24.48 15.98 -7.94
C VAL A 117 -23.73 17.23 -8.41
N ASP A 118 -22.67 17.60 -7.73
CA ASP A 118 -21.98 18.89 -7.93
C ASP A 118 -20.86 18.85 -8.98
N LEU A 119 -20.70 17.71 -9.67
CA LEU A 119 -19.66 17.51 -10.67
C LEU A 119 -20.21 16.89 -11.95
N PRO A 120 -19.67 17.20 -13.13
CA PRO A 120 -19.87 16.38 -14.31
C PRO A 120 -19.51 14.91 -14.02
N VAL A 121 -20.38 13.98 -14.42
CA VAL A 121 -20.04 12.54 -14.29
C VAL A 121 -18.83 12.25 -15.17
N GLY A 122 -17.77 11.67 -14.59
CA GLY A 122 -16.55 11.45 -15.35
C GLY A 122 -15.36 10.97 -14.55
N VAL A 123 -14.26 10.81 -15.25
CA VAL A 123 -12.95 10.38 -14.70
C VAL A 123 -12.07 11.60 -14.47
N TYR A 124 -11.49 11.66 -13.29
CA TYR A 124 -10.67 12.76 -12.81
C TYR A 124 -9.33 12.26 -12.30
N HIS A 125 -8.30 13.10 -12.39
CA HIS A 125 -7.06 12.95 -11.63
C HIS A 125 -7.13 13.83 -10.38
N TYR A 126 -6.71 13.29 -9.23
CA TYR A 126 -6.55 14.09 -8.02
C TYR A 126 -5.22 14.84 -8.04
N ASP A 127 -5.26 16.12 -8.41
CA ASP A 127 -4.12 17.03 -8.35
C ASP A 127 -3.84 17.38 -6.88
N VAL A 128 -2.98 16.58 -6.28
CA VAL A 128 -2.64 16.66 -4.85
C VAL A 128 -1.88 17.94 -4.49
N ALA A 129 -1.16 18.53 -5.44
CA ALA A 129 -0.39 19.76 -5.22
C ALA A 129 -1.29 20.98 -5.01
N HIS A 130 -2.45 20.98 -5.64
CA HIS A 130 -3.40 22.11 -5.60
C HIS A 130 -4.71 21.74 -4.91
N HIS A 131 -4.83 20.53 -4.37
CA HIS A 131 -6.04 19.99 -3.75
C HIS A 131 -7.29 20.22 -4.62
N ARG A 132 -7.29 19.61 -5.82
CA ARG A 132 -8.34 19.78 -6.82
C ARG A 132 -8.49 18.54 -7.69
N LEU A 133 -9.60 18.44 -8.41
CA LEU A 133 -9.79 17.44 -9.46
C LEU A 133 -9.47 18.06 -10.84
N ALA A 134 -8.77 17.31 -11.69
CA ALA A 134 -8.58 17.62 -13.09
C ALA A 134 -9.38 16.62 -13.93
N LEU A 135 -10.35 17.11 -14.73
CA LEU A 135 -11.22 16.26 -15.56
C LEU A 135 -10.45 15.70 -16.76
N LEU A 136 -10.37 14.38 -16.85
CA LEU A 136 -9.72 13.66 -17.94
C LEU A 136 -10.73 13.25 -19.02
N ARG A 137 -11.89 12.76 -18.58
CA ARG A 137 -12.92 12.23 -19.48
C ARG A 137 -14.29 12.43 -18.85
N GLU A 138 -15.20 13.10 -19.54
CA GLU A 138 -16.61 13.25 -19.15
C GLU A 138 -17.44 12.10 -19.72
N GLY A 139 -18.37 11.57 -18.95
CA GLY A 139 -19.31 10.53 -19.36
C GLY A 139 -19.61 9.51 -18.25
N ASN A 140 -20.63 8.69 -18.50
CA ASN A 140 -20.93 7.53 -17.66
C ASN A 140 -20.16 6.31 -18.19
N PHE A 141 -19.42 5.64 -17.29
CA PHE A 141 -18.57 4.49 -17.60
C PHE A 141 -18.92 3.26 -16.76
N ASP A 142 -20.13 3.19 -16.20
CA ASP A 142 -20.55 2.07 -15.36
C ASP A 142 -20.44 0.74 -16.10
N ASP A 143 -21.08 0.63 -17.29
CA ASP A 143 -21.04 -0.59 -18.10
C ASP A 143 -19.61 -0.98 -18.52
N TYR A 144 -18.79 0.02 -18.87
CA TYR A 144 -17.40 -0.20 -19.24
C TYR A 144 -16.59 -0.77 -18.06
N LEU A 145 -16.79 -0.23 -16.87
CA LEU A 145 -16.12 -0.69 -15.64
C LEU A 145 -16.63 -2.06 -15.22
N ASP A 146 -17.94 -2.33 -15.31
CA ASP A 146 -18.50 -3.65 -15.03
C ASP A 146 -17.87 -4.71 -15.92
N GLN A 147 -17.77 -4.45 -17.23
CA GLN A 147 -17.12 -5.35 -18.19
C GLN A 147 -15.62 -5.50 -17.90
N ALA A 148 -14.91 -4.40 -17.62
CA ALA A 148 -13.48 -4.45 -17.28
C ALA A 148 -13.19 -5.23 -15.99
N LEU A 149 -14.17 -5.31 -15.07
CA LEU A 149 -14.17 -6.11 -13.86
C LEU A 149 -14.79 -7.51 -14.03
N GLY A 150 -15.22 -7.87 -15.26
CA GLY A 150 -15.85 -9.16 -15.56
C GLY A 150 -17.26 -9.31 -14.99
N ASN A 151 -18.02 -8.23 -14.87
CA ASN A 151 -19.35 -8.16 -14.27
C ASN A 151 -19.43 -8.74 -12.84
N ARG A 152 -18.32 -8.66 -12.10
CA ARG A 152 -18.26 -9.18 -10.73
C ARG A 152 -18.65 -8.17 -9.66
N CYS A 153 -18.85 -6.90 -10.05
CA CYS A 153 -19.18 -5.80 -9.18
C CYS A 153 -20.21 -4.91 -9.86
N ASP A 154 -21.21 -4.44 -9.13
CA ASP A 154 -22.24 -3.53 -9.67
C ASP A 154 -21.75 -2.08 -9.57
N MET A 155 -21.26 -1.53 -10.68
CA MET A 155 -20.76 -0.16 -10.73
C MET A 155 -21.89 0.87 -10.76
N SER A 156 -23.10 0.49 -11.18
CA SER A 156 -24.24 1.42 -11.23
C SER A 156 -24.65 1.89 -9.83
N ALA A 157 -24.52 1.03 -8.82
CA ALA A 157 -24.80 1.33 -7.42
C ALA A 157 -23.68 2.12 -6.71
N SER A 158 -22.48 2.17 -7.26
CA SER A 158 -21.37 2.96 -6.71
C SER A 158 -21.59 4.46 -6.96
N PHE A 159 -21.20 5.32 -6.04
CA PHE A 159 -21.14 6.77 -6.30
C PHE A 159 -19.80 7.20 -6.91
N GLY A 160 -18.80 6.33 -6.85
CA GLY A 160 -17.48 6.57 -7.42
C GLY A 160 -16.56 5.37 -7.35
N THR A 161 -15.43 5.49 -8.01
CA THR A 161 -14.38 4.46 -8.05
C THR A 161 -13.04 5.13 -7.98
N VAL A 162 -12.15 4.63 -7.11
CA VAL A 162 -10.75 5.09 -7.05
C VAL A 162 -9.87 4.11 -7.81
N PHE A 163 -9.02 4.64 -8.68
CA PHE A 163 -7.95 3.89 -9.36
C PHE A 163 -6.62 4.29 -8.70
N VAL A 164 -5.93 3.31 -8.19
CA VAL A 164 -4.55 3.47 -7.69
C VAL A 164 -3.61 3.08 -8.81
N SER A 165 -2.83 4.02 -9.31
CA SER A 165 -1.82 3.77 -10.32
C SER A 165 -0.41 3.92 -9.75
N THR A 166 0.58 3.56 -10.56
CA THR A 166 1.99 3.72 -10.25
C THR A 166 2.73 4.31 -11.43
N MET A 167 3.32 5.49 -11.23
CA MET A 167 4.17 6.17 -12.19
C MET A 167 5.63 5.74 -11.98
N PHE A 168 6.17 4.97 -12.93
CA PHE A 168 7.39 4.19 -12.73
C PHE A 168 8.64 5.03 -12.45
N TRP A 169 8.83 6.14 -13.18
CA TRP A 169 10.01 6.98 -13.03
C TRP A 169 10.14 7.62 -11.66
N LYS A 170 9.02 7.88 -10.94
CA LYS A 170 9.02 8.58 -9.65
C LYS A 170 9.88 7.96 -8.57
N ASN A 171 10.11 6.66 -8.60
CA ASN A 171 11.03 6.00 -7.68
C ASN A 171 12.13 5.18 -8.39
N PHE A 172 11.97 4.91 -9.70
CA PHE A 172 13.00 4.22 -10.48
C PHE A 172 14.30 5.04 -10.54
N TYR A 173 14.24 6.36 -10.66
CA TYR A 173 15.41 7.23 -10.72
C TYR A 173 16.37 7.04 -9.53
N LYS A 174 15.83 6.66 -8.36
CA LYS A 174 16.59 6.41 -7.13
C LYS A 174 16.92 4.92 -6.94
N TYR A 175 15.95 4.05 -7.16
CA TYR A 175 16.02 2.65 -6.79
C TYR A 175 16.20 1.71 -7.98
N ASN A 176 16.26 2.21 -9.21
CA ASN A 176 16.28 1.45 -10.47
C ASN A 176 15.31 0.25 -10.45
N ASP A 177 15.72 -0.93 -10.90
CA ASP A 177 14.86 -2.12 -10.98
C ASP A 177 14.29 -2.56 -9.62
N PHE A 178 14.96 -2.28 -8.49
CA PHE A 178 14.43 -2.55 -7.16
C PHE A 178 13.14 -1.76 -6.86
N SER A 179 12.91 -0.67 -7.58
CA SER A 179 11.68 0.12 -7.50
C SER A 179 10.41 -0.69 -7.74
N TYR A 180 10.44 -1.74 -8.57
CA TYR A 180 9.26 -2.58 -8.85
C TYR A 180 8.69 -3.22 -7.57
N ARG A 181 9.55 -3.67 -6.65
CA ARG A 181 9.14 -4.19 -5.34
C ARG A 181 8.53 -3.09 -4.47
N LEU A 182 9.16 -1.92 -4.43
CA LEU A 182 8.67 -0.75 -3.68
C LEU A 182 7.31 -0.26 -4.20
N GLN A 183 7.09 -0.26 -5.52
CA GLN A 183 5.86 0.21 -6.15
C GLN A 183 4.63 -0.56 -5.69
N GLY A 184 4.73 -1.89 -5.62
CA GLY A 184 3.64 -2.73 -5.11
C GLY A 184 3.35 -2.47 -3.62
N LEU A 185 4.40 -2.36 -2.80
CA LEU A 185 4.26 -2.06 -1.37
C LEU A 185 3.67 -0.67 -1.12
N ASP A 186 4.16 0.36 -1.80
CA ASP A 186 3.65 1.73 -1.67
C ASP A 186 2.18 1.83 -2.12
N ALA A 187 1.79 1.13 -3.21
CA ALA A 187 0.40 1.02 -3.61
C ALA A 187 -0.45 0.37 -2.52
N GLY A 188 0.05 -0.70 -1.91
CA GLY A 188 -0.62 -1.37 -0.79
C GLY A 188 -0.78 -0.47 0.43
N VAL A 189 0.26 0.27 0.81
CA VAL A 189 0.19 1.25 1.91
C VAL A 189 -0.88 2.30 1.64
N LEU A 190 -0.96 2.81 0.41
CA LEU A 190 -1.97 3.77 -0.01
C LEU A 190 -3.38 3.16 0.03
N ILE A 191 -3.57 1.92 -0.45
CA ILE A 191 -4.85 1.21 -0.37
C ILE A 191 -5.24 1.00 1.11
N GLY A 192 -4.30 0.59 1.97
CA GLY A 192 -4.55 0.45 3.41
C GLY A 192 -5.01 1.75 4.06
N GLN A 193 -4.41 2.90 3.70
CA GLN A 193 -4.87 4.22 4.13
C GLN A 193 -6.27 4.53 3.60
N LEU A 194 -6.53 4.29 2.32
CA LEU A 194 -7.81 4.53 1.68
C LEU A 194 -8.94 3.76 2.38
N LEU A 195 -8.75 2.48 2.66
CA LEU A 195 -9.75 1.64 3.32
C LEU A 195 -10.07 2.12 4.75
N GLU A 196 -9.06 2.57 5.50
CA GLU A 196 -9.28 3.15 6.83
C GLU A 196 -10.02 4.48 6.77
N VAL A 197 -9.68 5.34 5.80
CA VAL A 197 -10.37 6.61 5.60
C VAL A 197 -11.82 6.34 5.15
N ALA A 198 -12.04 5.44 4.19
CA ALA A 198 -13.37 5.08 3.71
C ALA A 198 -14.28 4.60 4.85
N LYS A 199 -13.76 3.76 5.73
CA LYS A 199 -14.46 3.29 6.93
C LYS A 199 -14.87 4.45 7.86
N ARG A 200 -14.03 5.48 8.01
CA ARG A 200 -14.35 6.66 8.84
C ARG A 200 -15.42 7.54 8.18
N PHE A 201 -15.48 7.55 6.84
CA PHE A 201 -16.54 8.23 6.10
C PHE A 201 -17.82 7.39 5.96
N GLY A 202 -17.86 6.16 6.49
CA GLY A 202 -19.01 5.25 6.36
C GLY A 202 -19.20 4.71 4.95
N PHE A 203 -18.15 4.70 4.13
CA PHE A 203 -18.21 4.12 2.79
C PHE A 203 -17.94 2.62 2.84
N SER A 204 -18.77 1.85 2.13
CA SER A 204 -18.46 0.46 1.83
C SER A 204 -17.52 0.41 0.60
N THR A 205 -16.50 -0.45 0.68
CA THR A 205 -15.47 -0.55 -0.35
C THR A 205 -15.02 -1.99 -0.53
N GLY A 206 -14.53 -2.29 -1.73
CA GLY A 206 -13.80 -3.51 -2.02
C GLY A 206 -12.56 -3.23 -2.87
N VAL A 207 -11.65 -4.17 -2.96
CA VAL A 207 -10.43 -4.04 -3.76
C VAL A 207 -10.46 -5.04 -4.90
N ALA A 208 -10.55 -4.57 -6.14
CA ALA A 208 -10.33 -5.39 -7.31
C ALA A 208 -8.84 -5.38 -7.66
N PHE A 209 -8.21 -6.54 -7.50
CA PHE A 209 -6.83 -6.80 -7.92
C PHE A 209 -6.75 -7.35 -9.35
N GLN A 210 -7.84 -7.84 -9.90
CA GLN A 210 -7.93 -8.38 -11.26
C GLN A 210 -8.93 -7.56 -12.05
N PHE A 211 -8.47 -7.02 -13.15
CA PHE A 211 -9.22 -6.20 -14.10
C PHE A 211 -8.50 -6.22 -15.44
N LEU A 212 -9.16 -5.79 -16.50
CA LEU A 212 -8.55 -5.65 -17.83
C LEU A 212 -7.63 -4.41 -17.83
N ASP A 213 -6.32 -4.61 -17.62
CA ASP A 213 -5.36 -3.53 -17.37
C ASP A 213 -5.33 -2.49 -18.49
N ARG A 214 -5.28 -2.92 -19.77
CA ARG A 214 -5.23 -2.01 -20.92
C ARG A 214 -6.52 -1.19 -21.06
N ALA A 215 -7.67 -1.81 -20.78
CA ALA A 215 -8.95 -1.11 -20.80
C ALA A 215 -9.01 -0.01 -19.74
N ILE A 216 -8.56 -0.31 -18.51
CA ILE A 216 -8.53 0.67 -17.42
C ILE A 216 -7.50 1.78 -17.71
N ASN A 217 -6.28 1.42 -18.14
CA ASN A 217 -5.27 2.42 -18.52
C ASN A 217 -5.79 3.34 -19.65
N HIS A 218 -6.52 2.78 -20.63
CA HIS A 218 -7.14 3.53 -21.73
C HIS A 218 -8.24 4.47 -21.22
N LEU A 219 -9.12 4.00 -20.33
CA LEU A 219 -10.18 4.80 -19.72
C LEU A 219 -9.63 6.05 -19.03
N ILE A 220 -8.58 5.88 -18.22
CA ILE A 220 -7.96 6.97 -17.43
C ILE A 220 -6.82 7.68 -18.17
N GLY A 221 -6.53 7.32 -19.42
CA GLY A 221 -5.58 7.99 -20.30
C GLY A 221 -4.11 7.82 -19.92
N LEU A 222 -3.71 6.63 -19.45
CA LEU A 222 -2.32 6.33 -19.08
C LEU A 222 -1.51 5.80 -20.27
N SER A 223 -0.23 6.19 -20.29
CA SER A 223 0.79 5.55 -21.12
C SER A 223 1.43 4.40 -20.35
N GLU A 224 1.25 3.16 -20.82
CA GLU A 224 1.83 1.96 -20.19
C GLU A 224 3.37 1.95 -20.14
N GLN A 225 4.02 2.87 -20.88
CA GLN A 225 5.46 3.11 -20.81
C GLN A 225 5.87 3.95 -19.60
N GLU A 226 4.92 4.65 -18.97
CA GLU A 226 5.18 5.59 -17.88
C GLU A 226 4.44 5.22 -16.59
N GLU A 227 3.22 4.69 -16.72
CA GLU A 227 2.31 4.50 -15.60
C GLU A 227 1.31 3.37 -15.87
N SER A 228 0.87 2.66 -14.84
CA SER A 228 -0.14 1.62 -14.94
C SER A 228 -1.03 1.56 -13.69
N ALA A 229 -2.30 1.23 -13.87
CA ALA A 229 -3.22 0.94 -12.78
C ALA A 229 -2.80 -0.33 -12.02
N TYR A 230 -2.88 -0.30 -10.69
CA TYR A 230 -2.52 -1.42 -9.81
C TYR A 230 -3.72 -2.00 -9.08
N ALA A 231 -4.70 -1.18 -8.73
CA ALA A 231 -5.93 -1.61 -8.07
C ALA A 231 -7.11 -0.67 -8.40
N ILE A 232 -8.31 -1.21 -8.31
CA ILE A 232 -9.58 -0.50 -8.48
C ILE A 232 -10.39 -0.66 -7.20
N ILE A 233 -10.88 0.45 -6.65
CA ILE A 233 -11.62 0.49 -5.39
C ILE A 233 -12.95 1.21 -5.60
N PRO A 234 -14.06 0.46 -5.83
CA PRO A 234 -15.40 1.01 -5.87
C PRO A 234 -15.82 1.57 -4.50
N LEU A 235 -16.57 2.66 -4.51
CA LEU A 235 -17.06 3.35 -3.32
C LEU A 235 -18.59 3.35 -3.33
N TYR A 236 -19.18 2.84 -2.24
CA TYR A 236 -20.62 2.80 -2.04
C TYR A 236 -21.01 3.56 -0.79
N ALA A 237 -22.18 4.18 -0.81
CA ALA A 237 -22.76 4.86 0.36
C ALA A 237 -23.90 4.05 0.93
N GLY A 238 -23.96 3.97 2.27
CA GLY A 238 -25.02 3.32 3.02
C GLY A 238 -24.84 1.81 3.23
N PRO A 239 -25.44 1.27 4.30
CA PRO A 239 -25.25 -0.11 4.73
C PRO A 239 -25.90 -1.16 3.82
N SER A 240 -26.85 -0.75 2.96
CA SER A 240 -27.52 -1.64 2.00
C SER A 240 -26.74 -1.88 0.71
N ASN A 241 -25.68 -1.12 0.48
CA ASN A 241 -24.84 -1.19 -0.72
C ASN A 241 -23.46 -1.68 -0.36
N GLU A 242 -23.34 -2.95 0.03
CA GLU A 242 -22.04 -3.55 0.28
C GLU A 242 -21.35 -3.89 -1.05
N CYS A 243 -20.06 -3.56 -1.13
CA CYS A 243 -19.24 -4.01 -2.25
C CYS A 243 -19.05 -5.53 -2.15
N THR A 244 -19.66 -6.27 -3.04
CA THR A 244 -19.50 -7.72 -3.16
C THR A 244 -18.96 -8.07 -4.54
N PHE A 245 -17.94 -8.90 -4.59
CA PHE A 245 -17.48 -9.48 -5.86
C PHE A 245 -18.20 -10.79 -6.10
N GLY A 246 -19.18 -10.78 -7.01
CA GLY A 246 -19.96 -11.95 -7.40
C GLY A 246 -19.12 -13.07 -8.04
N SER A 247 -19.76 -14.22 -8.27
CA SER A 247 -19.22 -15.27 -9.13
C SER A 247 -19.18 -14.78 -10.59
N GLU A 248 -18.25 -15.34 -11.38
CA GLU A 248 -18.06 -14.98 -12.79
C GLU A 248 -19.39 -14.97 -13.55
N ALA A 249 -19.71 -13.86 -14.20
CA ALA A 249 -20.76 -13.83 -15.21
C ALA A 249 -20.28 -14.62 -16.43
N GLY A 250 -21.14 -15.42 -17.03
CA GLY A 250 -20.78 -16.35 -18.11
C GLY A 250 -20.33 -15.71 -19.43
N GLN A 251 -20.11 -14.38 -19.46
CA GLN A 251 -19.62 -13.63 -20.62
C GLN A 251 -18.15 -13.25 -20.43
N THR A 252 -17.34 -13.51 -21.44
CA THR A 252 -15.93 -13.14 -21.48
C THR A 252 -15.77 -11.80 -22.19
N PHE A 253 -14.97 -10.91 -21.61
CA PHE A 253 -14.58 -9.62 -22.18
C PHE A 253 -13.08 -9.57 -22.42
N THR A 254 -12.65 -8.81 -23.42
CA THR A 254 -11.24 -8.58 -23.70
C THR A 254 -10.89 -7.10 -23.61
N ALA A 255 -9.64 -6.81 -23.24
CA ALA A 255 -9.17 -5.44 -23.15
C ALA A 255 -9.19 -4.72 -24.51
N THR A 256 -8.94 -5.46 -25.61
CA THR A 256 -8.97 -4.90 -26.98
C THR A 256 -10.36 -4.42 -27.35
N GLU A 257 -11.40 -5.25 -27.15
CA GLU A 257 -12.78 -4.89 -27.43
C GLU A 257 -13.19 -3.62 -26.67
N LEU A 258 -12.90 -3.56 -25.37
CA LEU A 258 -13.22 -2.39 -24.55
C LEU A 258 -12.44 -1.13 -24.98
N CYS A 259 -11.18 -1.24 -25.37
CA CYS A 259 -10.42 -0.09 -25.87
C CYS A 259 -11.01 0.48 -27.17
N GLU A 260 -11.68 -0.34 -28.00
CA GLU A 260 -12.34 0.11 -29.23
C GLU A 260 -13.64 0.88 -28.99
N GLU A 261 -14.27 0.69 -27.81
CA GLU A 261 -15.53 1.39 -27.45
C GLU A 261 -15.32 2.87 -27.13
N LEU A 262 -14.12 3.26 -26.69
CA LEU A 262 -13.82 4.62 -26.28
C LEU A 262 -12.69 5.22 -27.12
N PRO A 263 -12.80 6.50 -27.53
CA PRO A 263 -11.70 7.18 -28.18
C PRO A 263 -10.51 7.33 -27.22
N ALA A 264 -9.30 7.17 -27.72
CA ALA A 264 -8.09 7.43 -26.94
C ALA A 264 -8.03 8.89 -26.49
N ILE A 265 -7.66 9.13 -25.24
CA ILE A 265 -7.34 10.47 -24.75
C ILE A 265 -5.83 10.60 -24.56
N SER A 266 -5.31 11.80 -24.86
CA SER A 266 -3.91 12.14 -24.63
C SER A 266 -3.86 13.42 -23.81
N CYS A 267 -3.60 13.27 -22.50
CA CYS A 267 -3.50 14.40 -21.61
C CYS A 267 -2.03 14.68 -21.30
N GLN A 268 -1.58 15.89 -21.58
CA GLN A 268 -0.22 16.28 -21.29
C GLN A 268 -0.05 16.61 -19.80
N HIS A 269 1.06 16.16 -19.22
CA HIS A 269 1.44 16.52 -17.87
C HIS A 269 2.85 17.12 -17.83
N TYR A 270 3.15 17.81 -16.75
CA TYR A 270 4.46 18.40 -16.55
C TYR A 270 5.49 17.34 -16.18
N VAL A 271 6.56 17.23 -16.96
CA VAL A 271 7.71 16.37 -16.71
C VAL A 271 8.89 17.24 -16.31
N ARG A 272 9.34 17.12 -15.06
CA ARG A 272 10.51 17.85 -14.55
C ARG A 272 11.81 17.24 -15.04
N SER A 273 11.92 15.91 -14.96
CA SER A 273 13.13 15.18 -15.34
C SER A 273 13.41 15.31 -16.84
N LYS A 274 14.61 15.67 -17.19
CA LYS A 274 15.08 15.80 -18.59
C LYS A 274 15.89 14.57 -19.04
N ARG A 275 16.43 13.79 -18.10
CA ARG A 275 17.32 12.65 -18.32
C ARG A 275 16.69 11.34 -17.87
N ILE A 276 15.45 11.08 -18.31
CA ILE A 276 14.74 9.84 -17.99
C ILE A 276 15.49 8.65 -18.58
N LYS A 277 15.91 7.70 -17.73
CA LYS A 277 16.57 6.48 -18.14
C LYS A 277 15.52 5.41 -18.51
N LYS A 278 15.90 4.48 -19.39
CA LYS A 278 15.04 3.34 -19.76
C LYS A 278 14.99 2.31 -18.64
N TYR A 279 13.82 1.69 -18.44
CA TYR A 279 13.57 0.66 -17.44
C TYR A 279 12.89 -0.59 -18.04
N PRO A 280 13.58 -1.27 -19.01
CA PRO A 280 12.95 -2.31 -19.80
C PRO A 280 12.50 -3.53 -18.99
N MET A 281 13.22 -3.90 -17.92
CA MET A 281 12.83 -5.03 -17.09
C MET A 281 11.55 -4.75 -16.30
N LEU A 282 11.41 -3.53 -15.77
CA LEU A 282 10.20 -3.10 -15.09
C LEU A 282 9.00 -3.10 -16.04
N LEU A 283 9.15 -2.55 -17.25
CA LEU A 283 8.10 -2.57 -18.28
C LEU A 283 7.71 -3.98 -18.67
N SER A 284 8.69 -4.87 -18.94
CA SER A 284 8.42 -6.27 -19.29
C SER A 284 7.69 -7.00 -18.15
N MET A 285 8.02 -6.70 -16.89
CA MET A 285 7.36 -7.28 -15.74
C MET A 285 5.94 -6.72 -15.56
N ASN A 286 5.75 -5.42 -15.77
CA ASN A 286 4.42 -4.81 -15.75
C ASN A 286 3.53 -5.45 -16.83
N GLU A 287 4.00 -5.55 -18.06
CA GLU A 287 3.29 -6.19 -19.16
C GLU A 287 2.93 -7.65 -18.85
N ALA A 288 3.88 -8.43 -18.34
CA ALA A 288 3.64 -9.83 -17.96
C ALA A 288 2.65 -10.01 -16.79
N SER A 289 2.37 -8.93 -16.07
CA SER A 289 1.40 -8.90 -14.96
C SER A 289 0.01 -8.42 -15.40
N MET A 290 -0.15 -7.93 -16.64
CA MET A 290 -1.44 -7.48 -17.17
C MET A 290 -2.36 -8.64 -17.51
N ILE A 291 -3.66 -8.38 -17.43
CA ILE A 291 -4.72 -9.29 -17.82
C ILE A 291 -5.45 -8.70 -19.02
N ASP A 292 -5.49 -9.45 -20.11
CA ASP A 292 -6.12 -9.04 -21.36
C ASP A 292 -7.52 -9.65 -21.58
N SER A 293 -7.90 -10.66 -20.78
CA SER A 293 -9.22 -11.31 -20.85
C SER A 293 -9.74 -11.66 -19.47
N THR A 294 -11.03 -11.42 -19.22
CA THR A 294 -11.71 -11.78 -17.97
C THR A 294 -11.73 -13.28 -17.71
N GLN A 295 -11.52 -14.10 -18.75
CA GLN A 295 -11.37 -15.55 -18.61
C GLN A 295 -10.14 -15.93 -17.74
N SER A 296 -9.17 -15.03 -17.61
CA SER A 296 -7.97 -15.23 -16.80
C SER A 296 -8.18 -14.89 -15.31
N PHE A 297 -9.32 -14.37 -14.93
CA PHE A 297 -9.61 -14.07 -13.52
C PHE A 297 -9.69 -15.36 -12.70
N ARG A 298 -9.18 -15.32 -11.49
CA ARG A 298 -9.11 -16.47 -10.59
C ARG A 298 -9.53 -16.10 -9.19
N ARG A 299 -10.13 -17.06 -8.49
CA ARG A 299 -10.32 -17.03 -7.04
C ARG A 299 -9.28 -17.94 -6.39
N ILE A 300 -8.81 -17.55 -5.21
CA ILE A 300 -7.82 -18.31 -4.47
C ILE A 300 -8.56 -19.15 -3.43
N MET A 301 -8.34 -20.45 -3.48
CA MET A 301 -8.83 -21.36 -2.45
C MET A 301 -7.87 -21.34 -1.25
N LYS A 302 -8.40 -21.18 -0.06
CA LYS A 302 -7.61 -21.25 1.18
C LYS A 302 -6.99 -22.64 1.30
N LYS A 303 -5.67 -22.72 1.37
CA LYS A 303 -4.99 -23.96 1.80
C LYS A 303 -5.10 -24.06 3.32
N GLU A 304 -5.49 -25.23 3.83
CA GLU A 304 -5.49 -25.49 5.28
C GLU A 304 -4.08 -25.27 5.84
N GLU A 305 -3.99 -24.47 6.90
CA GLU A 305 -2.72 -24.28 7.61
C GLU A 305 -2.36 -25.58 8.34
N MET A 306 -1.10 -25.98 8.24
CA MET A 306 -0.60 -27.18 8.95
C MET A 306 -0.70 -26.94 10.46
N ASN A 307 -1.43 -27.81 11.14
CA ASN A 307 -1.47 -27.91 12.60
C ASN A 307 -0.10 -28.42 13.11
N GLY A 308 0.78 -27.50 13.48
CA GLY A 308 2.05 -27.80 14.16
C GLY A 308 1.84 -28.06 15.66
N LYS A 309 2.71 -28.91 16.26
CA LYS A 309 2.78 -29.14 17.73
C LYS A 309 3.65 -28.08 18.44
N GLU A 310 3.65 -26.85 17.96
CA GLU A 310 4.48 -25.78 18.51
C GLU A 310 3.91 -25.28 19.85
N LYS A 311 4.78 -24.81 20.74
CA LYS A 311 4.36 -24.20 22.00
C LYS A 311 3.60 -22.91 21.71
N GLU A 312 2.39 -22.84 22.22
CA GLU A 312 1.47 -21.72 22.03
C GLU A 312 1.47 -20.79 23.24
N VAL A 313 1.51 -19.48 22.99
CA VAL A 313 1.36 -18.43 23.99
C VAL A 313 0.11 -17.64 23.67
N HIS A 314 -0.97 -17.87 24.40
CA HIS A 314 -2.22 -17.13 24.23
C HIS A 314 -2.02 -15.66 24.62
N LEU A 315 -2.47 -14.78 23.76
CA LEU A 315 -2.49 -13.34 24.04
C LEU A 315 -3.77 -12.97 24.82
N PRO A 316 -3.70 -11.95 25.68
CA PRO A 316 -4.90 -11.52 26.40
C PRO A 316 -6.00 -11.06 25.44
N PRO A 317 -7.28 -11.29 25.76
CA PRO A 317 -8.38 -10.74 25.00
C PRO A 317 -8.33 -9.20 25.12
N VAL A 318 -8.51 -8.53 23.99
CA VAL A 318 -8.49 -7.06 23.91
C VAL A 318 -9.68 -6.55 23.11
N GLU A 319 -10.19 -5.39 23.49
CA GLU A 319 -11.22 -4.67 22.75
C GLU A 319 -10.62 -3.91 21.55
N ARG A 320 -11.50 -3.42 20.68
CA ARG A 320 -11.11 -2.52 19.59
C ARG A 320 -10.44 -1.27 20.16
N LEU A 321 -9.37 -0.85 19.54
CA LEU A 321 -8.64 0.35 19.92
C LEU A 321 -9.38 1.60 19.41
N PRO A 322 -9.99 2.41 20.29
CA PRO A 322 -10.61 3.65 19.86
C PRO A 322 -9.53 4.71 19.61
N TYR A 323 -9.54 5.32 18.44
CA TYR A 323 -8.66 6.45 18.12
C TYR A 323 -9.23 7.34 17.03
N ASP A 324 -8.93 8.63 17.12
CA ASP A 324 -9.16 9.58 16.04
C ASP A 324 -8.08 9.37 14.95
N LEU A 325 -8.53 8.95 13.76
CA LEU A 325 -7.63 8.65 12.65
C LEU A 325 -6.83 9.88 12.20
N ALA A 326 -7.43 11.07 12.22
CA ALA A 326 -6.75 12.32 11.86
C ALA A 326 -5.59 12.61 12.81
N ALA A 327 -5.79 12.43 14.11
CA ALA A 327 -4.75 12.63 15.12
C ALA A 327 -3.61 11.59 14.97
N VAL A 328 -3.96 10.33 14.73
CA VAL A 328 -2.98 9.25 14.52
C VAL A 328 -2.18 9.51 13.24
N CYS A 329 -2.81 9.86 12.13
CA CYS A 329 -2.13 10.18 10.87
C CYS A 329 -1.13 11.35 11.03
N ARG A 330 -1.49 12.40 11.77
CA ARG A 330 -0.58 13.52 12.06
C ARG A 330 0.59 13.13 12.95
N LYS A 331 0.39 12.22 13.91
CA LYS A 331 1.42 11.77 14.86
C LYS A 331 2.35 10.70 14.27
N ARG A 332 1.88 9.95 13.25
CA ARG A 332 2.66 8.85 12.68
C ARG A 332 4.08 9.30 12.28
N PHE A 333 5.06 8.59 12.80
CA PHE A 333 6.47 8.89 12.61
C PHE A 333 7.29 7.60 12.45
N SER A 334 8.36 7.65 11.65
CA SER A 334 9.34 6.57 11.49
C SER A 334 10.57 6.90 12.34
N PRO A 335 10.81 6.25 13.47
CA PRO A 335 11.80 6.67 14.46
C PRO A 335 13.26 6.57 14.04
N GLU A 336 13.59 5.77 13.02
CA GLU A 336 14.98 5.55 12.60
C GLU A 336 15.86 5.11 13.77
N MET A 337 16.90 5.91 14.12
CA MET A 337 17.82 5.66 15.24
C MET A 337 17.23 6.01 16.63
N ASP A 338 16.02 6.59 16.68
CA ASP A 338 15.46 7.12 17.93
C ASP A 338 14.63 6.12 18.74
N PHE A 339 14.58 4.86 18.33
CA PHE A 339 13.94 3.84 19.15
C PHE A 339 14.57 3.76 20.52
N SER A 340 13.75 3.48 21.53
CA SER A 340 14.21 3.27 22.91
C SER A 340 13.75 1.91 23.40
N LEU A 341 14.71 1.11 23.92
CA LEU A 341 14.42 -0.19 24.47
C LEU A 341 13.65 -0.02 25.78
N SER A 342 12.33 -0.09 25.69
CA SER A 342 11.42 -0.08 26.82
C SER A 342 10.54 -1.32 26.75
N LYS A 343 10.08 -1.80 27.90
CA LYS A 343 9.16 -2.94 27.96
C LYS A 343 7.85 -2.61 27.25
N VAL A 344 7.36 -3.58 26.48
CA VAL A 344 6.04 -3.58 25.88
C VAL A 344 5.15 -4.55 26.65
N SER A 345 3.96 -4.15 27.06
CA SER A 345 3.04 -5.06 27.75
C SER A 345 2.43 -6.08 26.78
N GLN A 346 2.01 -7.24 27.31
CA GLN A 346 1.26 -8.22 26.51
C GLN A 346 -0.02 -7.60 25.90
N VAL A 347 -0.69 -6.73 26.65
CA VAL A 347 -1.91 -6.04 26.19
C VAL A 347 -1.60 -5.12 25.00
N GLN A 348 -0.50 -4.37 25.03
CA GLN A 348 -0.10 -3.53 23.90
C GLN A 348 0.22 -4.37 22.66
N LEU A 349 0.96 -5.49 22.81
CA LEU A 349 1.24 -6.39 21.70
C LEU A 349 -0.03 -7.04 21.15
N ALA A 350 -0.90 -7.56 22.02
CA ALA A 350 -2.18 -8.16 21.66
C ALA A 350 -3.07 -7.16 20.89
N THR A 351 -3.18 -5.92 21.41
CA THR A 351 -3.95 -4.85 20.76
C THR A 351 -3.38 -4.48 19.40
N LEU A 352 -2.04 -4.33 19.30
CA LEU A 352 -1.36 -4.03 18.04
C LEU A 352 -1.68 -5.07 16.96
N LEU A 353 -1.49 -6.35 17.30
CA LEU A 353 -1.69 -7.46 16.35
C LEU A 353 -3.17 -7.62 15.98
N LYS A 354 -4.06 -7.59 16.96
CA LYS A 354 -5.50 -7.73 16.74
C LYS A 354 -6.06 -6.56 15.93
N GLU A 355 -5.71 -5.31 16.29
CA GLU A 355 -6.16 -4.12 15.56
C GLU A 355 -5.68 -4.12 14.12
N ALA A 356 -4.45 -4.57 13.85
CA ALA A 356 -3.92 -4.64 12.50
C ALA A 356 -4.55 -5.75 11.65
N THR A 357 -5.11 -6.79 12.24
CA THR A 357 -5.65 -7.96 11.53
C THR A 357 -7.17 -8.07 11.58
N ASP A 358 -7.77 -8.13 12.78
CA ASP A 358 -9.21 -8.40 12.93
C ASP A 358 -10.11 -7.21 12.57
N SER A 359 -9.62 -6.00 12.82
CA SER A 359 -10.37 -4.81 12.45
C SER A 359 -10.38 -4.55 10.95
N TYR A 360 -9.65 -5.35 10.20
CA TYR A 360 -9.36 -5.20 8.79
C TYR A 360 -10.08 -6.26 7.96
N SER A 361 -11.39 -6.22 7.99
CA SER A 361 -12.17 -6.95 6.97
C SER A 361 -12.42 -6.00 5.79
N TYR A 362 -12.07 -6.41 4.61
CA TYR A 362 -12.44 -5.79 3.36
C TYR A 362 -12.74 -6.87 2.34
N THR A 363 -13.65 -6.61 1.43
CA THR A 363 -13.93 -7.53 0.34
C THR A 363 -12.89 -7.35 -0.78
N ASN A 364 -12.50 -8.44 -1.40
CA ASN A 364 -11.65 -8.39 -2.59
C ASN A 364 -12.08 -9.47 -3.59
N ASP A 365 -11.63 -9.34 -4.81
CA ASP A 365 -12.00 -10.19 -5.91
C ASP A 365 -11.26 -11.54 -5.99
N LEU A 366 -10.38 -11.81 -5.03
CA LEU A 366 -9.66 -13.09 -4.90
C LEU A 366 -10.35 -14.03 -3.93
N ASP A 367 -11.20 -13.50 -3.03
CA ASP A 367 -11.87 -14.30 -2.01
C ASP A 367 -13.00 -15.14 -2.62
N GLY A 368 -13.18 -16.36 -2.10
CA GLY A 368 -14.33 -17.20 -2.41
C GLY A 368 -15.59 -16.74 -1.65
N GLU A 369 -16.72 -17.44 -1.84
CA GLU A 369 -18.03 -17.12 -1.24
C GLU A 369 -18.08 -17.21 0.31
N ARG A 370 -17.01 -17.52 0.99
CA ARG A 370 -16.95 -17.63 2.46
C ARG A 370 -16.26 -16.43 3.08
N GLU A 371 -16.91 -15.87 4.08
CA GLU A 371 -16.60 -14.67 4.88
C GLU A 371 -15.23 -14.61 5.59
N ASN A 372 -14.18 -15.16 5.10
CA ASN A 372 -12.86 -14.95 5.70
C ASN A 372 -11.86 -14.68 4.60
N SER A 373 -11.41 -13.44 4.56
CA SER A 373 -10.33 -12.98 3.69
C SER A 373 -9.21 -14.02 3.59
N ASN A 374 -8.83 -14.37 2.36
CA ASN A 374 -7.61 -15.12 2.15
C ASN A 374 -6.44 -14.27 2.68
N ASP A 375 -5.85 -14.68 3.77
CA ASP A 375 -4.66 -14.04 4.31
C ASP A 375 -3.50 -14.31 3.34
N LEU A 376 -3.37 -13.43 2.33
CA LEU A 376 -2.25 -13.48 1.37
C LEU A 376 -0.90 -13.30 2.05
N VAL A 377 -0.93 -12.75 3.25
CA VAL A 377 0.24 -12.45 4.07
C VAL A 377 0.00 -12.78 5.55
N THR A 378 1.07 -13.09 6.25
CA THR A 378 1.04 -13.47 7.68
C THR A 378 2.09 -12.66 8.45
N ILE A 379 1.94 -12.61 9.79
CA ILE A 379 2.87 -11.88 10.66
C ILE A 379 3.77 -12.86 11.41
N TYR A 380 5.07 -12.63 11.32
CA TYR A 380 6.08 -13.19 12.20
C TYR A 380 6.70 -12.08 13.05
N ALA A 381 7.23 -12.41 14.20
CA ALA A 381 7.76 -11.44 15.15
C ALA A 381 9.01 -11.95 15.87
N CYS A 382 10.09 -11.18 15.86
CA CYS A 382 11.13 -11.30 16.87
C CYS A 382 10.78 -10.36 18.02
N LEU A 383 10.52 -10.92 19.19
CA LEU A 383 10.07 -10.22 20.38
C LEU A 383 11.22 -10.13 21.40
N HIS A 384 11.40 -8.94 21.96
CA HIS A 384 12.39 -8.66 22.99
C HIS A 384 11.76 -7.77 24.05
N GLN A 385 11.92 -8.15 25.32
CA GLN A 385 11.37 -7.38 26.45
C GLN A 385 9.84 -7.13 26.40
N VAL A 386 9.09 -8.13 25.93
CA VAL A 386 7.62 -8.15 26.08
C VAL A 386 7.28 -8.82 27.43
N GLU A 387 6.44 -8.15 28.23
CA GLU A 387 6.05 -8.67 29.55
C GLU A 387 5.42 -10.06 29.45
N GLY A 388 5.94 -11.02 30.23
CA GLY A 388 5.41 -12.38 30.31
C GLY A 388 5.62 -13.25 29.07
N ILE A 389 6.34 -12.76 28.04
CA ILE A 389 6.72 -13.50 26.85
C ILE A 389 8.25 -13.61 26.79
N SER A 390 8.76 -14.81 26.60
CA SER A 390 10.21 -15.03 26.47
C SER A 390 10.72 -14.39 25.17
N ASP A 391 11.96 -13.86 25.19
CA ASP A 391 12.60 -13.36 23.98
C ASP A 391 12.73 -14.50 22.96
N GLY A 392 12.36 -14.21 21.70
CA GLY A 392 12.36 -15.24 20.66
C GLY A 392 11.66 -14.83 19.36
N ALA A 393 11.62 -15.78 18.44
CA ALA A 393 10.93 -15.72 17.16
C ALA A 393 9.57 -16.44 17.25
N TYR A 394 8.55 -15.80 16.74
CA TYR A 394 7.17 -16.26 16.85
C TYR A 394 6.41 -16.09 15.53
N TYR A 395 5.43 -16.94 15.30
CA TYR A 395 4.37 -16.80 14.30
C TYR A 395 3.09 -16.32 15.00
N TYR A 396 2.41 -15.34 14.46
CA TYR A 396 1.13 -14.88 14.97
C TYR A 396 -0.02 -15.64 14.31
N ASP A 397 -0.72 -16.47 15.10
CA ASP A 397 -1.95 -17.12 14.70
C ASP A 397 -3.13 -16.19 14.98
N ARG A 398 -3.66 -15.57 13.90
CA ARG A 398 -4.78 -14.65 13.97
C ARG A 398 -6.05 -15.33 14.49
N SER A 399 -6.32 -16.56 14.05
CA SER A 399 -7.55 -17.27 14.38
C SER A 399 -7.63 -17.66 15.86
N ALA A 400 -6.50 -18.03 16.44
CA ALA A 400 -6.39 -18.37 17.86
C ALA A 400 -6.03 -17.16 18.74
N HIS A 401 -5.72 -15.99 18.14
CA HIS A 401 -5.15 -14.83 18.82
C HIS A 401 -3.98 -15.21 19.72
N SER A 402 -3.03 -15.94 19.19
CA SER A 402 -1.91 -16.50 19.92
C SER A 402 -0.60 -16.37 19.16
N LEU A 403 0.50 -16.55 19.88
CA LEU A 403 1.84 -16.64 19.31
C LEU A 403 2.30 -18.10 19.35
N ARG A 404 2.66 -18.65 18.20
CA ARG A 404 3.32 -19.96 18.11
C ARG A 404 4.83 -19.74 18.15
N GLN A 405 5.49 -20.37 19.11
CA GLN A 405 6.92 -20.25 19.34
C GLN A 405 7.68 -20.99 18.24
N VAL A 406 8.47 -20.28 17.43
CA VAL A 406 9.37 -20.87 16.43
C VAL A 406 10.71 -21.21 17.08
N GLU A 407 11.34 -20.22 17.73
CA GLU A 407 12.63 -20.39 18.38
C GLU A 407 12.82 -19.37 19.51
N LEU A 408 13.43 -19.77 20.62
CA LEU A 408 13.80 -18.86 21.71
C LEU A 408 15.21 -18.32 21.50
N GLY A 409 15.42 -17.06 21.83
CA GLY A 409 16.72 -16.43 21.76
C GLY A 409 16.65 -14.92 21.48
N ASP A 410 17.79 -14.28 21.51
CA ASP A 410 17.94 -12.87 21.15
C ASP A 410 18.41 -12.76 19.68
N PHE A 411 17.51 -12.29 18.83
CA PHE A 411 17.77 -12.15 17.40
C PHE A 411 18.13 -10.71 16.98
N ARG A 412 18.31 -9.78 17.92
CA ARG A 412 18.61 -8.38 17.58
C ARG A 412 19.94 -8.22 16.84
N VAL A 413 20.97 -8.99 17.22
CA VAL A 413 22.28 -8.95 16.57
C VAL A 413 22.20 -9.50 15.14
N PRO A 414 21.70 -10.72 14.87
CA PRO A 414 21.50 -11.21 13.51
C PRO A 414 20.67 -10.27 12.63
N LEU A 415 19.57 -9.73 13.16
CA LEU A 415 18.72 -8.81 12.43
C LEU A 415 19.41 -7.48 12.11
N GLN A 416 20.25 -6.95 13.03
CA GLN A 416 21.03 -5.73 12.78
C GLN A 416 22.04 -5.95 11.65
N TYR A 417 22.76 -7.07 11.67
CA TYR A 417 23.73 -7.40 10.61
C TYR A 417 23.06 -7.69 9.25
N ALA A 418 21.80 -8.10 9.27
CA ALA A 418 21.01 -8.31 8.05
C ALA A 418 20.58 -7.01 7.37
N LEU A 419 20.64 -5.85 8.04
CA LEU A 419 20.27 -4.58 7.43
C LEU A 419 21.29 -4.16 6.37
N SER A 420 20.80 -3.72 5.22
CA SER A 420 21.62 -3.14 4.14
C SER A 420 22.13 -1.73 4.47
N LEU A 421 21.48 -1.04 5.40
CA LEU A 421 21.80 0.32 5.85
C LEU A 421 21.64 0.42 7.37
N ASP A 422 22.57 1.05 8.04
CA ASP A 422 22.54 1.31 9.49
C ASP A 422 21.67 2.53 9.82
N ASN A 423 20.45 2.57 9.30
CA ASN A 423 19.50 3.67 9.54
C ASN A 423 18.51 3.40 10.69
N VAL A 424 18.53 2.20 11.26
CA VAL A 424 17.73 1.81 12.43
C VAL A 424 18.60 1.02 13.40
N ASN A 425 18.55 1.35 14.69
CA ASN A 425 19.23 0.57 15.74
C ASN A 425 18.27 -0.50 16.28
N LEU A 426 18.32 -1.71 15.72
CA LEU A 426 17.48 -2.84 16.14
C LEU A 426 17.79 -3.34 17.56
N GLN A 427 18.95 -2.99 18.14
CA GLN A 427 19.27 -3.28 19.54
C GLN A 427 18.32 -2.57 20.52
N GLN A 428 17.69 -1.48 20.08
CA GLN A 428 16.74 -0.67 20.86
C GLN A 428 15.27 -0.96 20.53
N VAL A 429 15.00 -1.98 19.70
CA VAL A 429 13.65 -2.29 19.22
C VAL A 429 13.07 -3.50 19.97
N PRO A 430 11.95 -3.34 20.70
CA PRO A 430 11.31 -4.45 21.40
C PRO A 430 10.53 -5.39 20.47
N LEU A 431 9.95 -4.89 19.38
CA LEU A 431 9.14 -5.65 18.45
C LEU A 431 9.69 -5.50 17.02
N CYS A 432 10.29 -6.54 16.48
CA CYS A 432 10.68 -6.57 15.08
C CYS A 432 9.71 -7.50 14.32
N LEU A 433 8.69 -6.91 13.69
CA LEU A 433 7.68 -7.66 12.95
C LEU A 433 8.15 -7.88 11.51
N HIS A 434 7.75 -9.04 10.94
CA HIS A 434 7.95 -9.36 9.54
C HIS A 434 6.62 -9.77 8.92
N VAL A 435 6.23 -9.10 7.84
CA VAL A 435 5.13 -9.58 7.02
C VAL A 435 5.69 -10.59 6.04
N ALA A 436 5.14 -11.79 6.03
CA ALA A 436 5.57 -12.88 5.17
C ALA A 436 4.45 -13.28 4.20
N GLY A 437 4.83 -13.74 3.02
CA GLY A 437 3.94 -14.25 1.98
C GLY A 437 4.44 -15.56 1.38
N ASN A 438 3.80 -16.01 0.32
CA ASN A 438 4.22 -17.20 -0.41
C ASN A 438 5.51 -16.91 -1.21
N LYS A 439 6.47 -17.82 -1.13
CA LYS A 439 7.75 -17.67 -1.84
C LYS A 439 7.58 -17.67 -3.37
N ASP A 440 6.59 -18.38 -3.86
CA ASP A 440 6.20 -18.45 -5.26
C ASP A 440 5.15 -17.40 -5.67
N TYR A 441 4.78 -16.48 -4.76
CA TYR A 441 3.80 -15.40 -4.96
C TYR A 441 2.50 -15.84 -5.66
N LEU A 442 2.06 -17.07 -5.44
CA LEU A 442 0.88 -17.68 -6.07
C LEU A 442 0.95 -17.66 -7.61
N LYS A 443 2.15 -17.89 -8.16
CA LYS A 443 2.41 -17.80 -9.59
C LYS A 443 1.56 -18.76 -10.42
N ASN A 444 1.26 -19.95 -9.89
CA ASN A 444 0.44 -20.94 -10.59
C ASN A 444 -1.01 -20.48 -10.77
N GLU A 445 -1.54 -19.73 -9.80
CA GLU A 445 -2.90 -19.22 -9.76
C GLU A 445 -3.02 -17.87 -10.47
N LEU A 446 -2.08 -16.94 -10.23
CA LEU A 446 -2.17 -15.53 -10.61
C LEU A 446 -1.09 -15.07 -11.60
N GLY A 447 -0.21 -15.97 -12.05
CA GLY A 447 0.92 -15.58 -12.90
C GLY A 447 1.83 -14.56 -12.21
N TYR A 448 2.46 -13.69 -12.98
CA TYR A 448 3.32 -12.62 -12.44
C TYR A 448 2.54 -11.52 -11.69
N ARG A 449 1.22 -11.40 -11.93
CA ARG A 449 0.36 -10.50 -11.18
C ARG A 449 0.32 -10.85 -9.69
N GLY A 450 0.45 -12.13 -9.34
CA GLY A 450 0.50 -12.60 -7.96
C GLY A 450 1.58 -11.93 -7.12
N TYR A 451 2.76 -11.66 -7.70
CA TYR A 451 3.82 -10.91 -7.02
C TYR A 451 3.37 -9.49 -6.65
N ARG A 452 2.79 -8.75 -7.62
CA ARG A 452 2.28 -7.40 -7.39
C ARG A 452 1.18 -7.38 -6.32
N ILE A 453 0.23 -8.32 -6.40
CA ILE A 453 -0.85 -8.45 -5.41
C ILE A 453 -0.29 -8.73 -4.01
N GLN A 454 0.66 -9.65 -3.89
CA GLN A 454 1.26 -9.99 -2.60
C GLN A 454 2.01 -8.81 -1.98
N GLN A 455 2.73 -8.00 -2.78
CA GLN A 455 3.37 -6.77 -2.29
C GLN A 455 2.31 -5.76 -1.83
N MET A 456 1.20 -5.59 -2.57
CA MET A 456 0.10 -4.72 -2.14
C MET A 456 -0.54 -5.21 -0.84
N ALA A 457 -0.81 -6.50 -0.70
CA ALA A 457 -1.34 -7.07 0.54
C ALA A 457 -0.42 -6.83 1.74
N ALA A 458 0.91 -6.97 1.54
CA ALA A 458 1.89 -6.65 2.57
C ALA A 458 1.87 -5.15 2.92
N GLY A 459 1.81 -4.27 1.92
CA GLY A 459 1.72 -2.82 2.14
C GLY A 459 0.47 -2.39 2.91
N MET A 460 -0.68 -3.00 2.61
CA MET A 460 -1.94 -2.76 3.33
C MET A 460 -1.80 -3.13 4.82
N LEU A 461 -1.23 -4.28 5.12
CA LEU A 461 -0.99 -4.72 6.49
C LEU A 461 0.03 -3.82 7.21
N VAL A 462 1.09 -3.39 6.52
CA VAL A 462 2.06 -2.41 7.05
C VAL A 462 1.37 -1.14 7.50
N GLN A 463 0.50 -0.55 6.67
CA GLN A 463 -0.20 0.68 7.04
C GLN A 463 -1.04 0.49 8.29
N ARG A 464 -1.73 -0.62 8.43
CA ARG A 464 -2.53 -0.97 9.60
C ARG A 464 -1.67 -1.09 10.87
N LEU A 465 -0.55 -1.80 10.77
CA LEU A 465 0.41 -1.92 11.88
C LEU A 465 0.95 -0.55 12.30
N LEU A 466 1.25 0.34 11.36
CA LEU A 466 1.75 1.69 11.66
C LEU A 466 0.71 2.58 12.35
N LEU A 467 -0.55 2.50 11.91
CA LEU A 467 -1.66 3.24 12.53
C LEU A 467 -1.91 2.74 13.96
N ALA A 468 -2.01 1.42 14.14
CA ALA A 468 -2.21 0.80 15.46
C ALA A 468 -1.03 1.08 16.40
N ALA A 469 0.21 0.96 15.93
CA ALA A 469 1.40 1.31 16.73
C ALA A 469 1.38 2.78 17.18
N THR A 470 1.04 3.69 16.25
CA THR A 470 0.96 5.13 16.56
C THR A 470 -0.15 5.44 17.57
N ALA A 471 -1.31 4.79 17.44
CA ALA A 471 -2.42 4.93 18.39
C ALA A 471 -2.04 4.43 19.81
N LEU A 472 -1.16 3.42 19.89
CA LEU A 472 -0.57 2.91 21.14
C LEU A 472 0.61 3.74 21.66
N GLY A 473 0.96 4.85 21.02
CA GLY A 473 2.07 5.71 21.41
C GLY A 473 3.45 5.17 21.00
N MET A 474 3.49 4.19 20.08
CA MET A 474 4.72 3.63 19.52
C MET A 474 4.97 4.17 18.10
N GLY A 475 6.22 4.07 17.64
CA GLY A 475 6.59 4.31 16.24
C GLY A 475 6.86 3.01 15.51
N GLY A 476 6.74 3.05 14.18
CA GLY A 476 7.09 1.93 13.33
C GLY A 476 7.89 2.40 12.10
N HIS A 477 8.88 1.61 11.67
CA HIS A 477 9.75 1.95 10.54
C HIS A 477 9.85 0.78 9.54
N PRO A 478 9.03 0.76 8.48
CA PRO A 478 9.10 -0.30 7.48
C PRO A 478 10.42 -0.27 6.71
N LEU A 479 11.06 -1.44 6.56
CA LEU A 479 12.36 -1.63 5.93
C LEU A 479 12.30 -2.72 4.86
N LEU A 480 12.85 -2.44 3.68
CA LEU A 480 13.07 -3.41 2.59
C LEU A 480 14.54 -3.74 2.38
N GLY A 481 15.44 -2.93 2.91
CA GLY A 481 16.88 -3.15 2.84
C GLY A 481 17.36 -4.08 3.94
N PHE A 482 17.03 -5.38 3.85
CA PHE A 482 17.48 -6.42 4.76
C PHE A 482 17.73 -7.73 4.01
N ASP A 483 18.59 -8.58 4.56
CA ASP A 483 18.80 -9.93 4.04
C ASP A 483 17.63 -10.83 4.41
N VAL A 484 16.84 -11.17 3.41
CA VAL A 484 15.63 -11.99 3.54
C VAL A 484 15.98 -13.41 4.00
N ASN A 485 17.13 -13.96 3.56
CA ASN A 485 17.53 -15.32 3.93
C ASN A 485 17.76 -15.45 5.43
N VAL A 486 18.40 -14.45 6.06
CA VAL A 486 18.59 -14.44 7.53
C VAL A 486 17.25 -14.46 8.25
N CYS A 487 16.27 -13.66 7.80
CA CYS A 487 14.95 -13.63 8.42
C CYS A 487 14.19 -14.94 8.18
N ASP A 488 14.22 -15.47 6.96
CA ASP A 488 13.56 -16.73 6.60
C ASP A 488 14.13 -17.92 7.38
N ASP A 489 15.44 -17.93 7.66
CA ASP A 489 16.09 -18.95 8.49
C ASP A 489 15.67 -18.84 9.96
N ILE A 490 15.64 -17.64 10.55
CA ILE A 490 15.16 -17.40 11.93
C ILE A 490 13.74 -17.97 12.12
N TYR A 491 12.87 -17.79 11.13
CA TYR A 491 11.48 -18.26 11.19
C TYR A 491 11.25 -19.64 10.56
N ARG A 492 12.30 -20.30 10.05
CA ARG A 492 12.21 -21.61 9.38
C ARG A 492 11.22 -21.63 8.21
N MET A 493 11.09 -20.50 7.51
CA MET A 493 10.09 -20.30 6.46
C MET A 493 10.29 -21.19 5.23
N GLY A 494 11.51 -21.64 4.97
CA GLY A 494 11.84 -22.46 3.80
C GLY A 494 10.99 -23.74 3.70
N SER A 495 10.74 -24.41 4.82
CA SER A 495 9.90 -25.63 4.89
C SER A 495 8.41 -25.34 4.68
N LEU A 496 7.98 -24.09 4.87
CA LEU A 496 6.60 -23.65 4.76
C LEU A 496 6.28 -23.04 3.39
N GLY A 497 7.28 -22.93 2.50
CA GLY A 497 7.14 -22.24 1.21
C GLY A 497 6.82 -20.75 1.36
N LYS A 498 7.21 -20.14 2.49
CA LYS A 498 7.01 -18.73 2.80
C LYS A 498 8.32 -17.94 2.70
N THR A 499 8.22 -16.62 2.67
CA THR A 499 9.35 -15.70 2.66
C THR A 499 8.97 -14.35 3.28
N SER A 500 9.92 -13.68 3.91
CA SER A 500 9.75 -12.35 4.49
C SER A 500 9.66 -11.28 3.40
N LEU A 501 8.58 -10.53 3.36
CA LEU A 501 8.36 -9.48 2.36
C LEU A 501 8.84 -8.11 2.83
N ILE A 502 8.67 -7.78 4.11
CA ILE A 502 9.05 -6.50 4.70
C ILE A 502 9.28 -6.66 6.19
N GLN A 503 10.28 -5.96 6.71
CA GLN A 503 10.63 -5.88 8.12
C GLN A 503 10.09 -4.58 8.72
N ILE A 504 9.52 -4.64 9.92
CA ILE A 504 8.88 -3.49 10.57
C ILE A 504 9.29 -3.44 12.04
N PRO A 505 10.40 -2.76 12.38
CA PRO A 505 10.71 -2.40 13.76
C PRO A 505 9.58 -1.53 14.34
N ILE A 506 9.06 -1.91 15.51
CA ILE A 506 8.01 -1.19 16.23
C ILE A 506 8.41 -1.07 17.71
N GLY A 507 8.21 0.10 18.28
CA GLY A 507 8.51 0.32 19.70
C GLY A 507 8.36 1.76 20.14
N PRO A 508 8.53 2.00 21.44
CA PRO A 508 8.69 3.34 21.99
C PRO A 508 9.89 4.06 21.38
N TYR A 509 9.80 5.38 21.28
CA TYR A 509 10.88 6.19 20.69
C TYR A 509 11.00 7.55 21.36
N ARG A 510 12.14 8.19 21.18
CA ARG A 510 12.41 9.55 21.64
C ARG A 510 11.94 10.54 20.59
N GLY A 511 11.11 11.50 21.00
CA GLY A 511 10.70 12.59 20.12
C GLY A 511 11.88 13.51 19.82
N ARG A 512 12.09 13.85 18.55
CA ARG A 512 13.04 14.90 18.15
C ARG A 512 12.34 16.25 18.17
N PRO A 513 12.97 17.32 18.70
CA PRO A 513 12.45 18.67 18.52
C PRO A 513 12.65 19.10 17.05
N TRP A 514 11.58 19.09 16.28
CA TRP A 514 11.61 19.51 14.88
C TRP A 514 10.78 20.78 14.71
N LEU A 515 11.29 21.72 13.90
CA LEU A 515 10.45 22.74 13.30
C LEU A 515 9.66 22.08 12.17
N LYS A 516 8.36 21.92 12.34
CA LYS A 516 7.47 21.34 11.33
C LYS A 516 6.56 22.43 10.80
N GLY A 517 6.57 22.64 9.48
CA GLY A 517 5.56 23.42 8.77
C GLY A 517 4.43 22.49 8.33
N SER A 518 3.19 22.82 8.70
CA SER A 518 1.99 22.18 8.15
C SER A 518 1.49 23.00 6.97
N LEU A 519 0.95 22.32 5.93
CA LEU A 519 0.28 23.02 4.81
C LEU A 519 -1.15 23.42 5.18
N HIS A 520 -1.68 22.88 6.26
CA HIS A 520 -2.95 23.26 6.85
C HIS A 520 -2.75 23.49 8.35
N SER A 521 -3.08 24.67 8.78
CA SER A 521 -3.08 25.10 10.21
C SER A 521 -4.47 24.93 10.79
#